data_5d7fb45f1595878390325e358ff196dc
#
_entry.id   5d7fb45f1595878390325e358ff196dc
#
_cell.length_a   1.000
_cell.length_b   1.000
_cell.length_c   1.000
_cell.angle_alpha   90.00
_cell.angle_beta   90.00
_cell.angle_gamma   90.00
#
_symmetry.space_group_name_H-M   'P 1'
#
loop_
_entity.id
_entity.type
_entity.pdbx_description
1 polymer ?
#
loop_
_entity_poly.entity_id
_entity_poly.type
_entity_poly.pdbx_seq_one_letter_code
_entity_poly.pdbx_strand_id
1 'polypeptide(L)'
;MLAPVRTAAPRPFAHRAAFLLNRNARAVSDRLVERLGSVVPAGDLFLSRTMEDASVFARTIVRRGYGKVFLGGGDGTLVTTMNLLKQHAVTEGLAMPTVGVLKLGTGNAMARALGAMDPLVDVSHVLHQGPATTRPVDFVETDDGVLTPFAGMGYDGAVLNDYVWLKERAKENPVSRALAETVGGYLGAMLLKTMPNELRAPRTTLRITSSHDAIFMRPTKHGDVEERIPAGQVLFEGQAATACVGSIPYFGFGFTMFPFAMQKPGHVQLRIVGAPIPSILANLFPGVWKGTWRHDRLLDFMVRDVHVESDRPLPYEIGGDAAGEKCSLSFKAASEPVMMTTLGERLVPQGHTVVQLGPARMMLRLPR
;
A
#
# COMPACT_ATOMS: atom_id res chain seq x y z
N MET A 1 -36.92 22.06 -9.04
CA MET A 1 -36.76 21.98 -7.59
C MET A 1 -35.27 21.71 -7.31
N LEU A 2 -34.51 22.72 -6.84
CA LEU A 2 -33.13 22.55 -6.43
C LEU A 2 -33.14 21.80 -5.10
N ALA A 3 -32.38 20.69 -5.01
CA ALA A 3 -32.17 19.96 -3.76
C ALA A 3 -31.57 20.91 -2.69
N PRO A 4 -32.01 20.84 -1.43
CA PRO A 4 -31.48 21.70 -0.37
C PRO A 4 -29.98 21.44 -0.21
N VAL A 5 -29.20 22.51 -0.27
CA VAL A 5 -27.78 22.49 0.09
C VAL A 5 -27.70 21.99 1.52
N ARG A 6 -27.22 20.75 1.72
CA ARG A 6 -26.93 20.22 3.05
C ARG A 6 -25.84 21.11 3.65
N THR A 7 -26.19 21.95 4.60
CA THR A 7 -25.23 22.66 5.43
C THR A 7 -24.36 21.61 6.13
N ALA A 8 -23.05 21.68 5.89
CA ALA A 8 -22.11 20.77 6.55
C ALA A 8 -22.31 20.86 8.07
N ALA A 9 -22.45 19.69 8.73
CA ALA A 9 -22.57 19.64 10.18
C ALA A 9 -21.38 20.35 10.87
N PRO A 10 -21.58 21.06 11.99
CA PRO A 10 -20.49 21.75 12.68
C PRO A 10 -19.41 20.77 13.09
N ARG A 11 -18.15 21.10 12.78
CA ARG A 11 -16.95 20.29 13.08
C ARG A 11 -16.17 20.94 14.23
N PRO A 12 -16.56 20.70 15.48
CA PRO A 12 -15.99 21.41 16.63
C PRO A 12 -14.48 21.21 16.81
N PHE A 13 -13.94 20.06 16.34
CA PHE A 13 -12.51 19.74 16.40
C PHE A 13 -11.80 19.84 15.03
N ALA A 14 -12.36 20.58 14.06
CA ALA A 14 -11.77 20.70 12.72
C ALA A 14 -10.31 21.20 12.71
N HIS A 15 -9.91 22.00 13.70
CA HIS A 15 -8.56 22.51 13.88
C HIS A 15 -7.64 21.57 14.71
N ARG A 16 -8.20 20.51 15.32
CA ARG A 16 -7.47 19.57 16.17
C ARG A 16 -7.00 18.34 15.40
N ALA A 17 -5.95 17.72 15.90
CA ALA A 17 -5.45 16.43 15.43
C ALA A 17 -5.69 15.36 16.51
N ALA A 18 -6.29 14.23 16.10
CA ALA A 18 -6.36 13.02 16.92
C ALA A 18 -5.16 12.13 16.64
N PHE A 19 -4.71 11.38 17.63
CA PHE A 19 -3.64 10.39 17.54
C PHE A 19 -4.19 9.03 17.97
N LEU A 20 -4.35 8.10 17.02
CA LEU A 20 -4.89 6.76 17.29
C LEU A 20 -3.79 5.71 17.08
N LEU A 21 -3.33 5.12 18.18
CA LEU A 21 -2.22 4.18 18.20
C LEU A 21 -2.69 2.78 18.57
N ASN A 22 -2.18 1.78 17.83
CA ASN A 22 -2.33 0.38 18.24
C ASN A 22 -1.32 0.07 19.36
N ARG A 23 -1.82 -0.15 20.57
CA ARG A 23 -1.01 -0.43 21.77
C ARG A 23 -0.21 -1.73 21.66
N ASN A 24 -0.65 -2.66 20.78
CA ASN A 24 0.03 -3.93 20.54
C ASN A 24 1.13 -3.83 19.47
N ALA A 25 1.29 -2.67 18.80
CA ALA A 25 2.36 -2.49 17.83
C ALA A 25 3.72 -2.43 18.53
N ARG A 26 4.72 -3.11 17.95
CA ARG A 26 6.05 -3.32 18.56
C ARG A 26 6.72 -2.04 19.02
N ALA A 27 6.61 -0.96 18.30
CA ALA A 27 7.25 0.32 18.63
C ALA A 27 6.43 1.18 19.61
N VAL A 28 5.21 0.77 19.98
CA VAL A 28 4.35 1.49 20.94
C VAL A 28 4.66 1.03 22.36
N SER A 29 5.82 1.44 22.90
CA SER A 29 6.24 1.15 24.28
C SER A 29 5.54 2.05 25.29
N ASP A 30 5.54 1.66 26.60
CA ASP A 30 5.02 2.48 27.69
C ASP A 30 5.70 3.85 27.74
N ARG A 31 7.02 3.87 27.57
CA ARG A 31 7.82 5.10 27.52
C ARG A 31 7.38 6.04 26.38
N LEU A 32 7.08 5.49 25.18
CA LEU A 32 6.58 6.31 24.08
C LEU A 32 5.20 6.88 24.40
N VAL A 33 4.30 6.06 24.94
CA VAL A 33 2.94 6.48 25.31
C VAL A 33 2.97 7.58 26.37
N GLU A 34 3.81 7.45 27.39
CA GLU A 34 4.01 8.46 28.43
C GLU A 34 4.52 9.79 27.84
N ARG A 35 5.54 9.72 26.97
CA ARG A 35 6.06 10.93 26.29
C ARG A 35 5.04 11.58 25.37
N LEU A 36 4.27 10.79 24.62
CA LEU A 36 3.17 11.32 23.81
C LEU A 36 2.08 11.94 24.67
N GLY A 37 1.71 11.28 25.79
CA GLY A 37 0.73 11.79 26.74
C GLY A 37 1.13 13.12 27.41
N SER A 38 2.43 13.44 27.46
CA SER A 38 2.91 14.72 28.01
C SER A 38 2.84 15.88 26.99
N VAL A 39 2.74 15.60 25.68
CA VAL A 39 2.72 16.63 24.63
C VAL A 39 1.38 16.71 23.90
N VAL A 40 0.65 15.59 23.79
CA VAL A 40 -0.67 15.55 23.14
C VAL A 40 -1.74 16.04 24.12
N PRO A 41 -2.63 16.96 23.71
CA PRO A 41 -3.72 17.42 24.58
C PRO A 41 -4.59 16.26 25.09
N ALA A 42 -5.04 16.37 26.34
CA ALA A 42 -5.90 15.36 26.95
C ALA A 42 -7.15 15.11 26.09
N GLY A 43 -7.44 13.84 25.82
CA GLY A 43 -8.59 13.42 25.00
C GLY A 43 -8.35 13.38 23.50
N ASP A 44 -7.13 13.71 23.01
CA ASP A 44 -6.75 13.59 21.61
C ASP A 44 -5.85 12.35 21.34
N LEU A 45 -5.35 11.68 22.38
CA LEU A 45 -4.59 10.44 22.29
C LEU A 45 -5.50 9.24 22.57
N PHE A 46 -5.63 8.34 21.59
CA PHE A 46 -6.44 7.14 21.63
C PHE A 46 -5.53 5.92 21.52
N LEU A 47 -5.67 4.95 22.43
CA LEU A 47 -4.82 3.77 22.51
C LEU A 47 -5.67 2.51 22.38
N SER A 48 -5.78 1.93 21.17
CA SER A 48 -6.53 0.71 20.91
C SER A 48 -5.72 -0.53 21.29
N ARG A 49 -6.36 -1.50 21.91
CA ARG A 49 -5.82 -2.83 22.19
C ARG A 49 -6.55 -3.92 21.41
N THR A 50 -7.80 -3.68 21.07
CA THR A 50 -8.66 -4.58 20.31
C THR A 50 -9.17 -3.91 19.04
N MET A 51 -9.81 -4.68 18.18
CA MET A 51 -10.49 -4.16 16.98
C MET A 51 -11.72 -3.33 17.37
N GLU A 52 -12.40 -3.71 18.45
CA GLU A 52 -13.55 -3.00 19.00
C GLU A 52 -13.11 -1.61 19.50
N ASP A 53 -11.99 -1.52 20.24
CA ASP A 53 -11.42 -0.23 20.66
C ASP A 53 -11.15 0.66 19.43
N ALA A 54 -10.48 0.10 18.40
CA ALA A 54 -10.15 0.84 17.18
C ALA A 54 -11.41 1.37 16.49
N SER A 55 -12.47 0.57 16.41
CA SER A 55 -13.76 0.96 15.83
C SER A 55 -14.44 2.07 16.64
N VAL A 56 -14.51 1.92 17.98
CA VAL A 56 -15.10 2.93 18.86
C VAL A 56 -14.35 4.25 18.78
N PHE A 57 -13.01 4.21 18.75
CA PHE A 57 -12.19 5.41 18.65
C PHE A 57 -12.31 6.06 17.27
N ALA A 58 -12.29 5.28 16.17
CA ALA A 58 -12.50 5.79 14.82
C ALA A 58 -13.85 6.52 14.70
N ARG A 59 -14.93 5.92 15.23
CA ARG A 59 -16.25 6.54 15.29
C ARG A 59 -16.25 7.83 16.10
N THR A 60 -15.59 7.81 17.27
CA THR A 60 -15.49 8.99 18.13
C THR A 60 -14.76 10.14 17.45
N ILE A 61 -13.65 9.84 16.74
CA ILE A 61 -12.88 10.81 15.97
C ILE A 61 -13.74 11.45 14.87
N VAL A 62 -14.45 10.63 14.10
CA VAL A 62 -15.35 11.09 13.03
C VAL A 62 -16.47 11.98 13.63
N ARG A 63 -17.16 11.52 14.67
CA ARG A 63 -18.28 12.25 15.31
C ARG A 63 -17.86 13.56 15.93
N ARG A 64 -16.70 13.63 16.56
CA ARG A 64 -16.15 14.87 17.12
C ARG A 64 -15.70 15.85 16.03
N GLY A 65 -15.61 15.40 14.77
CA GLY A 65 -15.23 16.24 13.62
C GLY A 65 -13.79 16.70 13.65
N TYR A 66 -12.87 15.83 14.08
CA TYR A 66 -11.43 16.11 13.97
C TYR A 66 -11.05 16.39 12.51
N GLY A 67 -10.25 17.44 12.29
CA GLY A 67 -9.76 17.77 10.94
C GLY A 67 -8.67 16.83 10.48
N LYS A 68 -7.89 16.29 11.42
CA LYS A 68 -6.77 15.38 11.14
C LYS A 68 -6.77 14.21 12.11
N VAL A 69 -6.30 13.05 11.65
CA VAL A 69 -6.00 11.90 12.50
C VAL A 69 -4.65 11.31 12.12
N PHE A 70 -3.81 11.05 13.09
CA PHE A 70 -2.53 10.37 12.91
C PHE A 70 -2.63 8.94 13.43
N LEU A 71 -2.40 7.99 12.52
CA LEU A 71 -2.49 6.56 12.80
C LEU A 71 -1.11 6.00 13.14
N GLY A 72 -1.01 5.27 14.22
CA GLY A 72 0.24 4.64 14.67
C GLY A 72 0.09 3.14 14.85
N GLY A 73 0.90 2.38 14.09
CA GLY A 73 0.89 0.92 14.11
C GLY A 73 1.68 0.35 12.94
N GLY A 74 1.47 -0.92 12.62
CA GLY A 74 1.97 -1.55 11.40
C GLY A 74 1.10 -1.24 10.19
N ASP A 75 1.57 -1.59 8.98
CA ASP A 75 0.83 -1.30 7.74
C ASP A 75 -0.59 -1.91 7.75
N GLY A 76 -0.79 -3.14 8.23
CA GLY A 76 -2.12 -3.74 8.41
C GLY A 76 -3.01 -2.96 9.39
N THR A 77 -2.47 -2.47 10.52
CA THR A 77 -3.22 -1.60 11.44
C THR A 77 -3.69 -0.31 10.76
N LEU A 78 -2.83 0.28 9.92
CA LEU A 78 -3.16 1.50 9.19
C LEU A 78 -4.30 1.28 8.20
N VAL A 79 -4.22 0.19 7.42
CA VAL A 79 -5.27 -0.22 6.49
C VAL A 79 -6.60 -0.41 7.22
N THR A 80 -6.61 -1.20 8.28
CA THR A 80 -7.81 -1.47 9.07
C THR A 80 -8.42 -0.21 9.65
N THR A 81 -7.61 0.61 10.32
CA THR A 81 -8.11 1.82 10.98
C THR A 81 -8.60 2.87 9.98
N MET A 82 -7.94 2.99 8.85
CA MET A 82 -8.37 3.88 7.76
C MET A 82 -9.74 3.45 7.19
N ASN A 83 -9.95 2.14 6.99
CA ASN A 83 -11.24 1.62 6.55
C ASN A 83 -12.35 1.83 7.60
N LEU A 84 -12.06 1.69 8.88
CA LEU A 84 -12.99 2.02 9.97
C LEU A 84 -13.38 3.50 9.95
N LEU A 85 -12.42 4.41 9.77
CA LEU A 85 -12.70 5.85 9.63
C LEU A 85 -13.60 6.13 8.43
N LYS A 86 -13.30 5.54 7.26
CA LYS A 86 -14.13 5.66 6.04
C LYS A 86 -15.53 5.14 6.30
N GLN A 87 -15.65 3.94 6.85
CA GLN A 87 -16.95 3.31 7.16
C GLN A 87 -17.81 4.18 8.07
N HIS A 88 -17.25 4.67 9.19
CA HIS A 88 -17.99 5.53 10.12
C HIS A 88 -18.33 6.89 9.50
N ALA A 89 -17.44 7.48 8.70
CA ALA A 89 -17.70 8.72 7.99
C ALA A 89 -18.89 8.57 7.02
N VAL A 90 -18.90 7.51 6.22
CA VAL A 90 -20.00 7.21 5.28
C VAL A 90 -21.29 6.91 6.03
N THR A 91 -21.26 6.03 7.05
CA THR A 91 -22.46 5.62 7.80
C THR A 91 -23.13 6.80 8.52
N GLU A 92 -22.34 7.74 9.01
CA GLU A 92 -22.85 8.89 9.74
C GLU A 92 -23.06 10.14 8.86
N GLY A 93 -22.73 10.06 7.57
CA GLY A 93 -22.84 11.18 6.64
C GLY A 93 -21.91 12.36 7.00
N LEU A 94 -20.77 12.04 7.64
CA LEU A 94 -19.75 12.99 8.08
C LEU A 94 -18.51 12.93 7.17
N ALA A 95 -17.74 14.00 7.16
CA ALA A 95 -16.51 14.02 6.41
C ALA A 95 -15.40 13.21 7.11
N MET A 96 -14.65 12.42 6.36
CA MET A 96 -13.46 11.75 6.83
C MET A 96 -12.37 12.77 7.19
N PRO A 97 -11.66 12.64 8.33
CA PRO A 97 -10.52 13.49 8.63
C PRO A 97 -9.37 13.23 7.65
N THR A 98 -8.48 14.21 7.48
CA THR A 98 -7.21 13.98 6.80
C THR A 98 -6.35 13.00 7.61
N VAL A 99 -5.77 12.01 6.94
CA VAL A 99 -5.04 10.93 7.60
C VAL A 99 -3.53 11.17 7.52
N GLY A 100 -2.86 11.14 8.66
CA GLY A 100 -1.41 11.07 8.78
C GLY A 100 -0.96 9.71 9.31
N VAL A 101 0.31 9.39 9.18
CA VAL A 101 0.87 8.11 9.62
C VAL A 101 2.11 8.35 10.47
N LEU A 102 2.16 7.71 11.64
CA LEU A 102 3.34 7.66 12.49
C LEU A 102 4.13 6.37 12.24
N LYS A 103 5.45 6.48 12.18
CA LYS A 103 6.36 5.36 11.89
C LYS A 103 6.50 4.45 13.13
N LEU A 104 5.52 3.59 13.38
CA LEU A 104 5.41 2.72 14.55
C LEU A 104 5.28 1.23 14.20
N GLY A 105 5.32 0.88 12.92
CA GLY A 105 5.28 -0.49 12.43
C GLY A 105 6.66 -1.08 12.14
N THR A 106 6.66 -2.31 11.63
CA THR A 106 7.88 -3.01 11.17
C THR A 106 8.20 -2.68 9.70
N GLY A 107 7.22 -2.77 8.80
CA GLY A 107 7.37 -2.52 7.36
C GLY A 107 7.44 -1.03 7.02
N ASN A 108 6.54 -0.26 7.62
CA ASN A 108 6.43 1.20 7.48
C ASN A 108 6.35 1.70 6.03
N ALA A 109 5.65 0.98 5.16
CA ALA A 109 5.51 1.35 3.74
C ALA A 109 4.84 2.71 3.58
N MET A 110 3.65 2.87 4.19
CA MET A 110 2.89 4.13 4.20
C MET A 110 3.65 5.26 4.88
N ALA A 111 4.23 5.00 6.06
CA ALA A 111 4.99 6.00 6.81
C ALA A 111 6.16 6.55 5.98
N ARG A 112 6.88 5.67 5.26
CA ARG A 112 7.96 6.06 4.36
C ARG A 112 7.45 6.87 3.17
N ALA A 113 6.35 6.47 2.55
CA ALA A 113 5.76 7.17 1.40
C ALA A 113 5.30 8.59 1.75
N LEU A 114 4.92 8.82 3.00
CA LEU A 114 4.45 10.12 3.50
C LEU A 114 5.53 10.93 4.25
N GLY A 115 6.77 10.45 4.27
CA GLY A 115 7.91 11.16 4.86
C GLY A 115 7.92 11.16 6.39
N ALA A 116 7.21 10.24 7.06
CA ALA A 116 7.23 10.12 8.52
C ALA A 116 8.62 9.75 9.04
N MET A 117 9.03 10.38 10.14
CA MET A 117 10.34 10.23 10.76
C MET A 117 10.25 9.63 12.16
N ASP A 118 10.70 10.35 13.17
CA ASP A 118 10.52 9.99 14.56
C ASP A 118 9.11 10.40 15.04
N PRO A 119 8.35 9.50 15.68
CA PRO A 119 6.97 9.80 16.08
C PRO A 119 6.81 11.01 17.00
N LEU A 120 7.75 11.27 17.88
CA LEU A 120 7.69 12.43 18.79
C LEU A 120 7.99 13.74 18.05
N VAL A 121 8.94 13.70 17.10
CA VAL A 121 9.24 14.84 16.24
C VAL A 121 8.03 15.16 15.37
N ASP A 122 7.44 14.12 14.76
CA ASP A 122 6.27 14.27 13.89
C ASP A 122 5.07 14.83 14.65
N VAL A 123 4.79 14.31 15.85
CA VAL A 123 3.70 14.80 16.71
C VAL A 123 3.96 16.24 17.14
N SER A 124 5.18 16.56 17.58
CA SER A 124 5.55 17.94 17.96
C SER A 124 5.38 18.90 16.80
N HIS A 125 5.82 18.50 15.58
CA HIS A 125 5.65 19.30 14.37
C HIS A 125 4.17 19.59 14.09
N VAL A 126 3.32 18.55 14.14
CA VAL A 126 1.86 18.68 13.91
C VAL A 126 1.19 19.62 14.91
N LEU A 127 1.63 19.59 16.15
CA LEU A 127 1.02 20.39 17.22
C LEU A 127 1.48 21.85 17.25
N HIS A 128 2.73 22.16 16.82
CA HIS A 128 3.35 23.46 17.06
C HIS A 128 3.70 24.25 15.79
N GLN A 129 3.87 23.60 14.63
CA GLN A 129 4.43 24.25 13.43
C GLN A 129 3.41 24.57 12.33
N GLY A 130 2.12 24.44 12.59
CA GLY A 130 1.08 24.83 11.64
C GLY A 130 0.66 23.73 10.64
N PRO A 131 0.03 24.08 9.51
CA PRO A 131 -0.59 23.08 8.65
C PRO A 131 0.47 22.22 7.95
N ALA A 132 0.56 20.96 8.35
CA ALA A 132 1.24 19.95 7.55
C ALA A 132 0.62 19.92 6.15
N THR A 133 1.44 19.78 5.11
CA THR A 133 0.97 19.70 3.73
C THR A 133 0.10 18.45 3.57
N THR A 134 -1.02 18.57 2.87
CA THR A 134 -1.90 17.46 2.56
C THR A 134 -1.86 17.19 1.06
N ARG A 135 -1.96 15.91 0.70
CA ARG A 135 -2.04 15.48 -0.70
C ARG A 135 -3.07 14.37 -0.87
N PRO A 136 -3.75 14.29 -2.01
CA PRO A 136 -4.56 13.15 -2.33
C PRO A 136 -3.68 11.92 -2.62
N VAL A 137 -4.10 10.76 -2.13
CA VAL A 137 -3.52 9.45 -2.45
C VAL A 137 -4.63 8.54 -2.95
N ASP A 138 -4.46 8.04 -4.16
CA ASP A 138 -5.39 7.11 -4.78
C ASP A 138 -5.10 5.69 -4.24
N PHE A 139 -5.91 5.21 -3.30
CA PHE A 139 -5.75 3.86 -2.76
C PHE A 139 -6.25 2.81 -3.74
N VAL A 140 -5.71 1.61 -3.64
CA VAL A 140 -6.29 0.42 -4.26
C VAL A 140 -7.58 0.10 -3.49
N GLU A 141 -8.68 -0.11 -4.21
CA GLU A 141 -9.93 -0.62 -3.67
C GLU A 141 -10.17 -2.03 -4.22
N THR A 142 -10.39 -2.98 -3.33
CA THR A 142 -10.73 -4.38 -3.66
C THR A 142 -12.22 -4.51 -4.01
N ASP A 143 -12.63 -5.68 -4.54
CA ASP A 143 -14.04 -5.98 -4.84
C ASP A 143 -14.95 -5.84 -3.60
N ASP A 144 -14.41 -6.11 -2.40
CA ASP A 144 -15.13 -5.98 -1.13
C ASP A 144 -15.14 -4.53 -0.60
N GLY A 145 -14.63 -3.57 -1.36
CA GLY A 145 -14.60 -2.14 -1.01
C GLY A 145 -13.54 -1.76 0.03
N VAL A 146 -12.60 -2.66 0.32
CA VAL A 146 -11.48 -2.41 1.24
C VAL A 146 -10.45 -1.53 0.55
N LEU A 147 -10.08 -0.41 1.18
CA LEU A 147 -8.97 0.43 0.76
C LEU A 147 -7.66 -0.14 1.28
N THR A 148 -6.69 -0.30 0.39
CA THR A 148 -5.35 -0.78 0.72
C THR A 148 -4.28 -0.04 -0.06
N PRO A 149 -3.06 0.15 0.45
CA PRO A 149 -1.98 0.76 -0.30
C PRO A 149 -1.45 -0.14 -1.42
N PHE A 150 -1.61 -1.45 -1.29
CA PHE A 150 -1.21 -2.44 -2.29
C PHE A 150 -1.95 -3.76 -2.08
N ALA A 151 -2.03 -4.54 -3.12
CA ALA A 151 -2.55 -5.90 -3.12
C ALA A 151 -1.93 -6.68 -4.27
N GLY A 152 -1.96 -8.01 -4.22
CA GLY A 152 -1.41 -8.82 -5.29
C GLY A 152 -1.85 -10.27 -5.25
N MET A 153 -1.62 -10.96 -6.38
CA MET A 153 -1.92 -12.37 -6.58
C MET A 153 -0.68 -13.10 -7.11
N GLY A 154 -0.35 -14.24 -6.51
CA GLY A 154 0.75 -15.11 -6.92
C GLY A 154 1.87 -15.17 -5.92
N TYR A 155 3.12 -15.04 -6.38
CA TYR A 155 4.31 -15.23 -5.59
C TYR A 155 4.40 -14.34 -4.33
N ASP A 156 3.93 -13.10 -4.38
CA ASP A 156 3.89 -12.19 -3.24
C ASP A 156 2.99 -12.71 -2.11
N GLY A 157 1.79 -13.20 -2.45
CA GLY A 157 0.92 -13.89 -1.49
C GLY A 157 1.57 -15.16 -0.91
N ALA A 158 2.27 -15.94 -1.75
CA ALA A 158 3.00 -17.13 -1.30
C ALA A 158 4.12 -16.79 -0.30
N VAL A 159 4.90 -15.74 -0.56
CA VAL A 159 5.95 -15.25 0.37
C VAL A 159 5.36 -14.86 1.71
N LEU A 160 4.21 -14.18 1.73
CA LEU A 160 3.53 -13.79 2.96
C LEU A 160 3.00 -14.98 3.74
N ASN A 161 2.39 -15.98 3.07
CA ASN A 161 1.97 -17.23 3.70
C ASN A 161 3.15 -17.93 4.38
N ASP A 162 4.27 -18.05 3.68
CA ASP A 162 5.48 -18.69 4.21
C ASP A 162 6.12 -17.89 5.33
N TYR A 163 6.06 -16.56 5.27
CA TYR A 163 6.52 -15.67 6.34
C TYR A 163 5.64 -15.78 7.60
N VAL A 164 4.32 -15.86 7.45
CA VAL A 164 3.40 -16.13 8.57
C VAL A 164 3.73 -17.48 9.21
N TRP A 165 3.90 -18.53 8.42
CA TRP A 165 4.31 -19.84 8.88
C TRP A 165 5.65 -19.82 9.65
N LEU A 166 6.64 -19.06 9.17
CA LEU A 166 7.94 -18.90 9.85
C LEU A 166 7.75 -18.21 11.21
N LYS A 167 6.97 -17.14 11.26
CA LYS A 167 6.66 -16.43 12.52
C LYS A 167 5.96 -17.32 13.53
N GLU A 168 5.00 -18.14 13.10
CA GLU A 168 4.31 -19.09 13.99
C GLU A 168 5.29 -20.07 14.64
N ARG A 169 6.20 -20.64 13.85
CA ARG A 169 7.22 -21.57 14.37
C ARG A 169 8.29 -20.90 15.24
N ALA A 170 8.55 -19.65 14.99
CA ALA A 170 9.52 -18.88 15.78
C ALA A 170 8.97 -18.39 17.13
N LYS A 171 7.66 -18.53 17.41
CA LYS A 171 7.04 -18.04 18.66
C LYS A 171 7.58 -18.70 19.93
N GLU A 172 8.01 -19.95 19.84
CA GLU A 172 8.48 -20.74 20.98
C GLU A 172 9.84 -20.29 21.53
N ASN A 173 10.65 -19.60 20.70
CA ASN A 173 11.98 -19.14 21.08
C ASN A 173 12.10 -17.61 20.88
N PRO A 174 12.39 -16.82 21.95
CA PRO A 174 12.46 -15.35 21.86
C PRO A 174 13.49 -14.85 20.84
N VAL A 175 14.62 -15.54 20.69
CA VAL A 175 15.68 -15.16 19.73
C VAL A 175 15.22 -15.42 18.30
N SER A 176 14.64 -16.60 18.05
CA SER A 176 14.08 -16.95 16.74
C SER A 176 12.96 -16.01 16.32
N ARG A 177 12.09 -15.62 17.28
CA ARG A 177 11.02 -14.67 17.07
C ARG A 177 11.55 -13.29 16.70
N ALA A 178 12.52 -12.77 17.44
CA ALA A 178 13.14 -11.48 17.15
C ALA A 178 13.78 -11.44 15.75
N LEU A 179 14.40 -12.54 15.34
CA LEU A 179 15.02 -12.67 14.00
C LEU A 179 13.97 -12.80 12.90
N ALA A 180 12.92 -13.60 13.12
CA ALA A 180 11.83 -13.79 12.17
C ALA A 180 11.07 -12.48 11.87
N GLU A 181 10.97 -11.58 12.84
CA GLU A 181 10.29 -10.28 12.70
C GLU A 181 11.14 -9.21 11.98
N THR A 182 12.25 -9.58 11.37
CA THR A 182 13.15 -8.68 10.62
C THR A 182 13.03 -8.86 9.11
N VAL A 183 13.65 -7.95 8.35
CA VAL A 183 13.87 -8.12 6.90
C VAL A 183 14.57 -9.46 6.61
N GLY A 184 15.52 -9.85 7.46
CA GLY A 184 16.23 -11.14 7.33
C GLY A 184 15.30 -12.34 7.45
N GLY A 185 14.31 -12.30 8.35
CA GLY A 185 13.28 -13.34 8.47
C GLY A 185 12.40 -13.43 7.23
N TYR A 186 11.97 -12.28 6.71
CA TYR A 186 11.19 -12.21 5.47
C TYR A 186 11.96 -12.75 4.26
N LEU A 187 13.21 -12.31 4.07
CA LEU A 187 14.08 -12.81 3.01
C LEU A 187 14.41 -14.29 3.20
N GLY A 188 14.57 -14.74 4.45
CA GLY A 188 14.79 -16.15 4.78
C GLY A 188 13.61 -17.03 4.37
N ALA A 189 12.38 -16.64 4.69
CA ALA A 189 11.17 -17.35 4.26
C ALA A 189 11.09 -17.41 2.72
N MET A 190 11.33 -16.30 2.06
CA MET A 190 11.34 -16.20 0.61
C MET A 190 12.38 -17.13 -0.02
N LEU A 191 13.64 -17.09 0.44
CA LEU A 191 14.75 -17.85 -0.17
C LEU A 191 14.71 -19.34 0.16
N LEU A 192 14.34 -19.70 1.40
CA LEU A 192 14.44 -21.08 1.88
C LEU A 192 13.18 -21.91 1.63
N LYS A 193 12.01 -21.28 1.49
CA LYS A 193 10.75 -21.99 1.34
C LYS A 193 10.00 -21.59 0.06
N THR A 194 9.66 -20.33 -0.12
CA THR A 194 8.83 -19.90 -1.25
C THR A 194 9.53 -20.16 -2.58
N MET A 195 10.78 -19.72 -2.73
CA MET A 195 11.52 -19.90 -3.98
C MET A 195 11.71 -21.35 -4.44
N PRO A 196 12.17 -22.29 -3.58
CA PRO A 196 12.29 -23.69 -3.98
C PRO A 196 10.96 -24.31 -4.40
N ASN A 197 9.86 -23.90 -3.76
CA ASN A 197 8.51 -24.38 -4.11
C ASN A 197 8.08 -23.82 -5.46
N GLU A 198 8.25 -22.54 -5.71
CA GLU A 198 7.89 -21.89 -6.97
C GLU A 198 8.73 -22.38 -8.16
N LEU A 199 10.01 -22.70 -7.94
CA LEU A 199 10.86 -23.30 -9.00
C LEU A 199 10.40 -24.70 -9.43
N ARG A 200 9.69 -25.43 -8.55
CA ARG A 200 9.11 -26.75 -8.81
C ARG A 200 7.66 -26.69 -9.27
N ALA A 201 6.97 -25.60 -8.96
CA ALA A 201 5.56 -25.44 -9.30
C ALA A 201 5.38 -25.28 -10.83
N PRO A 202 4.26 -25.79 -11.40
CA PRO A 202 3.91 -25.48 -12.78
C PRO A 202 3.78 -23.97 -12.96
N ARG A 203 4.26 -23.47 -14.10
CA ARG A 203 4.11 -22.04 -14.41
C ARG A 203 2.63 -21.72 -14.56
N THR A 204 2.22 -20.59 -13.98
CA THR A 204 0.85 -20.12 -14.03
C THR A 204 0.68 -19.15 -15.20
N THR A 205 -0.42 -19.31 -15.91
CA THR A 205 -0.83 -18.37 -16.95
C THR A 205 -1.78 -17.34 -16.33
N LEU A 206 -1.44 -16.09 -16.51
CA LEU A 206 -2.29 -14.96 -16.12
C LEU A 206 -2.87 -14.31 -17.37
N ARG A 207 -4.14 -13.92 -17.29
CA ARG A 207 -4.79 -13.01 -18.22
C ARG A 207 -5.23 -11.77 -17.46
N ILE A 208 -4.81 -10.60 -17.96
CA ILE A 208 -5.02 -9.33 -17.29
C ILE A 208 -5.68 -8.34 -18.24
N THR A 209 -6.79 -7.77 -17.83
CA THR A 209 -7.59 -6.81 -18.60
C THR A 209 -7.91 -5.58 -17.77
N SER A 210 -8.26 -4.48 -18.45
CA SER A 210 -8.79 -3.26 -17.82
C SER A 210 -10.02 -2.79 -18.59
N SER A 211 -11.04 -2.33 -17.89
CA SER A 211 -12.24 -1.74 -18.50
C SER A 211 -12.05 -0.28 -18.88
N HIS A 212 -10.96 0.35 -18.42
CA HIS A 212 -10.55 1.70 -18.76
C HIS A 212 -9.24 1.69 -19.56
N ASP A 213 -8.88 2.84 -20.12
CA ASP A 213 -7.57 3.01 -20.72
C ASP A 213 -6.47 2.78 -19.68
N ALA A 214 -5.45 2.05 -20.08
CA ALA A 214 -4.24 1.84 -19.29
C ALA A 214 -3.05 2.57 -19.91
N ILE A 215 -2.02 2.85 -19.13
CA ILE A 215 -0.79 3.45 -19.60
C ILE A 215 0.35 2.48 -19.32
N PHE A 216 0.92 1.90 -20.35
CA PHE A 216 2.11 1.06 -20.24
C PHE A 216 3.36 1.94 -20.07
N MET A 217 4.12 1.70 -19.01
CA MET A 217 5.37 2.39 -18.70
C MET A 217 6.52 1.62 -19.35
N ARG A 218 6.74 1.84 -20.65
CA ARG A 218 7.73 1.09 -21.41
C ARG A 218 9.14 1.59 -21.13
N PRO A 219 10.05 0.74 -20.62
CA PRO A 219 11.44 1.12 -20.42
C PRO A 219 12.17 1.35 -21.75
N THR A 220 12.95 2.42 -21.82
CA THR A 220 13.86 2.71 -22.94
C THR A 220 15.25 3.08 -22.42
N LYS A 221 16.25 3.18 -23.32
CA LYS A 221 17.61 3.63 -22.99
C LYS A 221 17.65 5.09 -22.47
N HIS A 222 16.61 5.88 -22.76
CA HIS A 222 16.54 7.30 -22.41
C HIS A 222 15.53 7.62 -21.31
N GLY A 223 14.98 6.59 -20.65
CA GLY A 223 13.94 6.69 -19.63
C GLY A 223 12.70 5.89 -19.99
N ASP A 224 11.67 5.98 -19.16
CA ASP A 224 10.41 5.28 -19.38
C ASP A 224 9.51 6.11 -20.31
N VAL A 225 8.86 5.46 -21.28
CA VAL A 225 7.94 6.07 -22.24
C VAL A 225 6.51 5.60 -21.94
N GLU A 226 5.58 6.53 -21.89
CA GLU A 226 4.17 6.24 -21.71
C GLU A 226 3.52 5.84 -23.04
N GLU A 227 2.88 4.68 -23.03
CA GLU A 227 2.11 4.16 -24.16
C GLU A 227 0.68 3.86 -23.71
N ARG A 228 -0.30 4.53 -24.36
CA ARG A 228 -1.72 4.34 -24.02
C ARG A 228 -2.23 3.04 -24.63
N ILE A 229 -2.87 2.21 -23.81
CA ILE A 229 -3.60 1.02 -24.23
C ILE A 229 -5.09 1.30 -24.06
N PRO A 230 -5.89 1.20 -25.13
CA PRO A 230 -7.32 1.46 -25.07
C PRO A 230 -8.07 0.51 -24.14
N ALA A 231 -9.16 1.01 -23.55
CA ALA A 231 -10.09 0.25 -22.73
C ALA A 231 -10.54 -1.07 -23.38
N GLY A 232 -10.68 -2.12 -22.55
CA GLY A 232 -11.12 -3.43 -22.98
C GLY A 232 -10.07 -4.29 -23.70
N GLN A 233 -8.86 -3.78 -23.90
CA GLN A 233 -7.76 -4.58 -24.43
C GLN A 233 -7.11 -5.44 -23.34
N VAL A 234 -6.57 -6.59 -23.76
CA VAL A 234 -5.75 -7.44 -22.88
C VAL A 234 -4.42 -6.73 -22.64
N LEU A 235 -4.13 -6.43 -21.37
CA LEU A 235 -2.87 -5.81 -20.95
C LEU A 235 -1.73 -6.84 -20.95
N PHE A 236 -2.07 -8.09 -20.56
CA PHE A 236 -1.12 -9.19 -20.50
C PHE A 236 -1.84 -10.53 -20.64
N GLU A 237 -1.24 -11.44 -21.38
CA GLU A 237 -1.63 -12.85 -21.43
C GLU A 237 -0.36 -13.70 -21.55
N GLY A 238 -0.07 -14.53 -20.54
CA GLY A 238 1.12 -15.36 -20.53
C GLY A 238 1.54 -15.81 -19.15
N GLN A 239 2.72 -16.41 -19.08
CA GLN A 239 3.28 -16.93 -17.84
C GLN A 239 3.88 -15.82 -16.99
N ALA A 240 3.37 -15.63 -15.77
CA ALA A 240 3.91 -14.72 -14.78
C ALA A 240 3.87 -15.33 -13.37
N ALA A 241 4.79 -14.90 -12.52
CA ALA A 241 4.87 -15.34 -11.14
C ALA A 241 3.88 -14.58 -10.24
N THR A 242 3.64 -13.31 -10.55
CA THR A 242 2.74 -12.47 -9.78
C THR A 242 2.24 -11.27 -10.58
N ALA A 243 1.05 -10.79 -10.20
CA ALA A 243 0.50 -9.50 -10.60
C ALA A 243 0.10 -8.73 -9.34
N CYS A 244 0.72 -7.57 -9.11
CA CYS A 244 0.51 -6.73 -7.94
C CYS A 244 0.05 -5.35 -8.35
N VAL A 245 -0.80 -4.73 -7.54
CA VAL A 245 -1.21 -3.34 -7.69
C VAL A 245 -0.78 -2.54 -6.47
N GLY A 246 -0.39 -1.29 -6.69
CA GLY A 246 0.04 -0.42 -5.59
C GLY A 246 -0.24 1.04 -5.85
N SER A 247 -0.63 1.73 -4.79
CA SER A 247 -0.89 3.17 -4.76
C SER A 247 0.27 3.98 -4.17
N ILE A 248 1.24 3.30 -3.56
CA ILE A 248 2.46 3.90 -2.99
C ILE A 248 3.69 3.15 -3.49
N PRO A 249 4.88 3.79 -3.53
CA PRO A 249 6.08 3.17 -4.08
C PRO A 249 6.57 1.92 -3.32
N TYR A 250 6.30 1.85 -2.01
CA TYR A 250 6.91 0.87 -1.12
C TYR A 250 5.99 -0.27 -0.77
N PHE A 251 6.56 -1.49 -0.74
CA PHE A 251 5.86 -2.72 -0.34
C PHE A 251 6.15 -3.12 1.12
N GLY A 252 7.09 -2.45 1.76
CA GLY A 252 7.57 -2.70 3.11
C GLY A 252 9.09 -2.65 3.20
N PHE A 253 9.64 -2.38 4.37
CA PHE A 253 11.09 -2.32 4.65
C PHE A 253 11.89 -1.40 3.69
N GLY A 254 11.23 -0.55 2.92
CA GLY A 254 11.85 0.29 1.90
C GLY A 254 12.05 -0.39 0.55
N PHE A 255 11.51 -1.58 0.34
CA PHE A 255 11.46 -2.22 -0.96
C PHE A 255 10.53 -1.43 -1.90
N THR A 256 11.09 -0.93 -3.01
CA THR A 256 10.34 -0.14 -4.01
C THR A 256 9.73 -1.06 -5.06
N MET A 257 8.55 -1.58 -4.75
CA MET A 257 7.80 -2.46 -5.67
C MET A 257 7.12 -1.66 -6.79
N PHE A 258 6.63 -0.45 -6.49
CA PHE A 258 5.82 0.35 -7.41
C PHE A 258 6.45 1.71 -7.71
N PRO A 259 7.52 1.77 -8.51
CA PRO A 259 8.28 3.00 -8.75
C PRO A 259 7.49 4.12 -9.45
N PHE A 260 6.37 3.81 -10.09
CA PHE A 260 5.51 4.77 -10.77
C PHE A 260 4.27 5.15 -9.96
N ALA A 261 4.03 4.50 -8.80
CA ALA A 261 2.90 4.85 -7.95
C ALA A 261 2.93 6.33 -7.52
N MET A 262 1.77 6.93 -7.32
CA MET A 262 1.57 8.34 -6.97
C MET A 262 1.95 9.35 -8.05
N GLN A 263 2.30 8.93 -9.26
CA GLN A 263 2.69 9.85 -10.35
C GLN A 263 1.48 10.35 -11.16
N LYS A 264 0.39 9.58 -11.20
CA LYS A 264 -0.81 9.93 -11.97
C LYS A 264 -2.06 9.90 -11.08
N PRO A 265 -2.74 11.04 -10.94
CA PRO A 265 -4.01 11.10 -10.22
C PRO A 265 -5.05 10.13 -10.79
N GLY A 266 -5.82 9.48 -9.93
CA GLY A 266 -6.86 8.53 -10.28
C GLY A 266 -6.34 7.20 -10.85
N HIS A 267 -5.05 6.90 -10.68
CA HIS A 267 -4.43 5.65 -11.13
C HIS A 267 -3.63 4.99 -10.02
N VAL A 268 -3.60 3.67 -10.08
CA VAL A 268 -2.69 2.81 -9.30
C VAL A 268 -1.72 2.14 -10.26
N GLN A 269 -0.55 1.75 -9.77
CA GLN A 269 0.41 1.01 -10.59
C GLN A 269 0.09 -0.48 -10.53
N LEU A 270 -0.04 -1.12 -11.70
CA LEU A 270 -0.01 -2.58 -11.87
C LEU A 270 1.42 -2.97 -12.25
N ARG A 271 1.99 -3.94 -11.54
CA ARG A 271 3.27 -4.59 -11.90
C ARG A 271 3.06 -6.08 -12.12
N ILE A 272 3.53 -6.56 -13.27
CA ILE A 272 3.49 -7.98 -13.65
C ILE A 272 4.92 -8.51 -13.68
N VAL A 273 5.19 -9.57 -12.91
CA VAL A 273 6.52 -10.16 -12.78
C VAL A 273 6.54 -11.53 -13.47
N GLY A 274 7.02 -11.55 -14.71
CA GLY A 274 7.28 -12.77 -15.47
C GLY A 274 8.76 -13.09 -15.60
N ALA A 275 9.64 -12.27 -15.02
CA ALA A 275 11.08 -12.47 -15.08
C ALA A 275 11.51 -13.74 -14.33
N PRO A 276 12.55 -14.45 -14.82
CA PRO A 276 13.05 -15.65 -14.14
C PRO A 276 13.57 -15.36 -12.74
N ILE A 277 13.25 -16.22 -11.78
CA ILE A 277 13.68 -16.08 -10.37
C ILE A 277 15.19 -15.87 -10.23
N PRO A 278 16.09 -16.62 -10.93
CA PRO A 278 17.51 -16.37 -10.83
C PRO A 278 17.94 -14.96 -11.25
N SER A 279 17.25 -14.39 -12.27
CA SER A 279 17.50 -13.01 -12.72
C SER A 279 17.05 -11.98 -11.69
N ILE A 280 15.92 -12.20 -11.03
CA ILE A 280 15.43 -11.36 -9.93
C ILE A 280 16.44 -11.37 -8.79
N LEU A 281 16.94 -12.55 -8.40
CA LEU A 281 17.91 -12.72 -7.31
C LEU A 281 19.23 -12.03 -7.58
N ALA A 282 19.79 -12.23 -8.77
CA ALA A 282 21.06 -11.61 -9.18
C ALA A 282 20.98 -10.08 -9.13
N ASN A 283 19.78 -9.52 -9.31
CA ASN A 283 19.53 -8.09 -9.34
C ASN A 283 18.81 -7.56 -8.08
N LEU A 284 18.63 -8.39 -7.04
CA LEU A 284 17.79 -8.06 -5.90
C LEU A 284 18.19 -6.73 -5.24
N PHE A 285 19.41 -6.62 -4.73
CA PHE A 285 19.89 -5.42 -4.04
C PHE A 285 20.34 -4.29 -4.98
N PRO A 286 21.02 -4.56 -6.10
CA PRO A 286 21.44 -3.51 -7.03
C PRO A 286 20.27 -2.74 -7.65
N GLY A 287 19.18 -3.42 -8.00
CA GLY A 287 18.13 -2.85 -8.80
C GLY A 287 16.70 -3.15 -8.37
N VAL A 288 16.36 -4.41 -8.09
CA VAL A 288 14.98 -4.83 -7.75
C VAL A 288 14.50 -4.14 -6.47
N TRP A 289 15.33 -4.15 -5.41
CA TRP A 289 14.99 -3.49 -4.15
C TRP A 289 14.76 -1.99 -4.27
N LYS A 290 15.51 -1.34 -5.16
CA LYS A 290 15.42 0.11 -5.41
C LYS A 290 14.35 0.48 -6.45
N GLY A 291 13.70 -0.50 -7.08
CA GLY A 291 12.72 -0.28 -8.14
C GLY A 291 13.33 0.23 -9.46
N THR A 292 14.65 0.15 -9.61
CA THR A 292 15.37 0.64 -10.81
C THR A 292 15.68 -0.46 -11.82
N TRP A 293 15.54 -1.73 -11.42
CA TRP A 293 15.76 -2.85 -12.33
C TRP A 293 14.69 -2.91 -13.41
N ARG A 294 15.12 -3.17 -14.64
CA ARG A 294 14.27 -3.33 -15.81
C ARG A 294 14.54 -4.68 -16.47
N HIS A 295 13.49 -5.32 -16.97
CA HIS A 295 13.55 -6.59 -17.66
C HIS A 295 12.35 -6.69 -18.61
N ASP A 296 12.51 -7.32 -19.78
CA ASP A 296 11.46 -7.43 -20.81
C ASP A 296 10.18 -8.15 -20.32
N ARG A 297 10.30 -8.95 -19.26
CA ARG A 297 9.20 -9.67 -18.61
C ARG A 297 8.83 -9.06 -17.25
N LEU A 298 9.23 -7.85 -16.98
CA LEU A 298 8.78 -7.03 -15.85
C LEU A 298 8.00 -5.85 -16.43
N LEU A 299 6.67 -5.92 -16.35
CA LEU A 299 5.80 -4.96 -17.02
C LEU A 299 5.11 -4.07 -15.98
N ASP A 300 5.08 -2.78 -16.26
CA ASP A 300 4.48 -1.76 -15.41
C ASP A 300 3.40 -1.00 -16.17
N PHE A 301 2.23 -0.88 -15.56
CA PHE A 301 1.11 -0.10 -16.09
C PHE A 301 0.56 0.85 -15.03
N MET A 302 0.06 1.99 -15.46
CA MET A 302 -0.81 2.83 -14.65
C MET A 302 -2.25 2.54 -15.07
N VAL A 303 -3.07 2.10 -14.12
CA VAL A 303 -4.44 1.63 -14.38
C VAL A 303 -5.45 2.29 -13.44
N ARG A 304 -6.69 2.43 -13.91
CA ARG A 304 -7.83 2.82 -13.06
C ARG A 304 -8.51 1.61 -12.45
N ASP A 305 -8.55 0.52 -13.20
CA ASP A 305 -9.05 -0.77 -12.77
C ASP A 305 -8.25 -1.87 -13.46
N VAL A 306 -8.28 -3.04 -12.89
CA VAL A 306 -7.67 -4.23 -13.46
C VAL A 306 -8.39 -5.47 -12.97
N HIS A 307 -8.60 -6.40 -13.90
CA HIS A 307 -9.08 -7.75 -13.62
C HIS A 307 -7.98 -8.74 -13.96
N VAL A 308 -7.62 -9.57 -12.99
CA VAL A 308 -6.58 -10.60 -13.09
C VAL A 308 -7.24 -11.96 -13.01
N GLU A 309 -7.04 -12.79 -14.02
CA GLU A 309 -7.48 -14.19 -14.09
C GLU A 309 -6.26 -15.11 -14.14
N SER A 310 -6.34 -16.26 -13.48
CA SER A 310 -5.31 -17.30 -13.50
C SER A 310 -5.90 -18.66 -13.85
N ASP A 311 -5.11 -19.51 -14.47
CA ASP A 311 -5.48 -20.87 -14.87
C ASP A 311 -5.64 -21.85 -13.69
N ARG A 312 -5.28 -21.41 -12.46
CA ARG A 312 -5.44 -22.15 -11.20
C ARG A 312 -5.56 -21.17 -10.03
N PRO A 313 -6.07 -21.62 -8.86
CA PRO A 313 -6.06 -20.82 -7.64
C PRO A 313 -4.64 -20.39 -7.28
N LEU A 314 -4.46 -19.10 -6.99
CA LEU A 314 -3.22 -18.51 -6.54
C LEU A 314 -3.41 -17.84 -5.19
N PRO A 315 -2.40 -17.90 -4.31
CA PRO A 315 -2.40 -17.12 -3.09
C PRO A 315 -2.44 -15.63 -3.42
N TYR A 316 -3.18 -14.87 -2.61
CA TYR A 316 -3.25 -13.42 -2.76
C TYR A 316 -3.09 -12.72 -1.41
N GLU A 317 -2.74 -11.44 -1.49
CA GLU A 317 -2.54 -10.59 -0.32
C GLU A 317 -3.27 -9.26 -0.48
N ILE A 318 -3.63 -8.65 0.66
CA ILE A 318 -4.21 -7.31 0.75
C ILE A 318 -3.48 -6.55 1.86
N GLY A 319 -2.73 -5.51 1.50
CA GLY A 319 -2.04 -4.64 2.44
C GLY A 319 -0.95 -5.32 3.27
N GLY A 320 -0.38 -6.41 2.78
CA GLY A 320 0.63 -7.21 3.45
C GLY A 320 0.09 -8.33 4.33
N ASP A 321 -1.21 -8.59 4.29
CA ASP A 321 -1.84 -9.72 4.97
C ASP A 321 -2.28 -10.78 3.94
N ALA A 322 -1.97 -12.05 4.24
CA ALA A 322 -2.40 -13.18 3.44
C ALA A 322 -3.94 -13.32 3.48
N ALA A 323 -4.58 -13.39 2.30
CA ALA A 323 -6.03 -13.32 2.18
C ALA A 323 -6.67 -14.60 1.59
N GLY A 324 -5.88 -15.68 1.38
CA GLY A 324 -6.35 -16.96 0.85
C GLY A 324 -5.90 -17.22 -0.59
N GLU A 325 -6.70 -17.95 -1.35
CA GLU A 325 -6.42 -18.31 -2.75
C GLU A 325 -7.65 -18.04 -3.62
N LYS A 326 -7.43 -17.51 -4.83
CA LYS A 326 -8.46 -17.24 -5.84
C LYS A 326 -7.93 -17.50 -7.25
N CYS A 327 -8.85 -17.76 -8.20
CA CYS A 327 -8.54 -17.80 -9.63
C CYS A 327 -8.72 -16.44 -10.31
N SER A 328 -9.44 -15.52 -9.69
CA SER A 328 -9.64 -14.17 -10.22
C SER A 328 -9.77 -13.13 -9.12
N LEU A 329 -9.27 -11.94 -9.40
CA LEU A 329 -9.35 -10.77 -8.53
C LEU A 329 -9.51 -9.51 -9.37
N SER A 330 -10.30 -8.58 -8.89
CA SER A 330 -10.37 -7.24 -9.45
C SER A 330 -9.87 -6.22 -8.44
N PHE A 331 -9.19 -5.22 -8.96
CA PHE A 331 -8.71 -4.07 -8.20
C PHE A 331 -9.00 -2.80 -8.98
N LYS A 332 -9.27 -1.72 -8.28
CA LYS A 332 -9.43 -0.40 -8.90
C LYS A 332 -8.80 0.69 -8.05
N ALA A 333 -8.48 1.81 -8.68
CA ALA A 333 -8.22 3.03 -7.94
C ALA A 333 -9.52 3.47 -7.24
N ALA A 334 -9.46 3.79 -5.96
CA ALA A 334 -10.62 4.27 -5.21
C ALA A 334 -11.26 5.47 -5.92
N SER A 335 -12.59 5.50 -5.92
CA SER A 335 -13.35 6.58 -6.59
C SER A 335 -13.04 7.97 -6.03
N GLU A 336 -12.68 8.04 -4.75
CA GLU A 336 -12.25 9.25 -4.08
C GLU A 336 -10.89 9.03 -3.42
N PRO A 337 -9.91 9.93 -3.65
CA PRO A 337 -8.62 9.83 -3.00
C PRO A 337 -8.75 10.11 -1.50
N VAL A 338 -7.94 9.43 -0.71
CA VAL A 338 -7.81 9.74 0.71
C VAL A 338 -6.84 10.92 0.86
N MET A 339 -7.28 11.96 1.57
CA MET A 339 -6.41 13.11 1.87
C MET A 339 -5.41 12.70 2.95
N MET A 340 -4.13 12.65 2.57
CA MET A 340 -3.04 12.23 3.45
C MET A 340 -2.16 13.41 3.85
N THR A 341 -1.77 13.44 5.13
CA THR A 341 -0.81 14.41 5.64
C THR A 341 0.62 13.96 5.37
N THR A 342 1.42 14.80 4.74
CA THR A 342 2.86 14.58 4.55
C THR A 342 3.65 15.28 5.66
N LEU A 343 4.64 14.59 6.23
CA LEU A 343 5.44 15.05 7.36
C LEU A 343 6.86 15.53 6.97
N GLY A 344 7.22 15.44 5.67
CA GLY A 344 8.50 15.91 5.14
C GLY A 344 8.50 16.01 3.62
N GLU A 345 9.41 16.81 3.07
CA GLU A 345 9.57 17.04 1.62
C GLU A 345 10.20 15.87 0.85
N ARG A 346 10.41 14.72 1.45
CA ARG A 346 10.92 13.53 0.76
C ARG A 346 9.83 12.90 -0.11
N LEU A 347 9.38 13.70 -1.04
CA LEU A 347 8.53 13.27 -2.14
C LEU A 347 9.30 12.30 -3.02
N VAL A 348 8.70 11.15 -3.29
CA VAL A 348 8.94 10.20 -4.40
C VAL A 348 10.29 10.36 -5.08
N PRO A 349 11.10 9.33 -5.26
CA PRO A 349 12.31 9.43 -6.07
C PRO A 349 11.95 9.99 -7.44
N GLN A 350 12.20 11.27 -7.68
CA GLN A 350 12.14 11.86 -9.01
C GLN A 350 13.33 11.29 -9.79
N GLY A 351 13.13 10.15 -10.45
CA GLY A 351 14.19 9.45 -11.16
C GLY A 351 13.81 9.02 -12.57
N HIS A 352 12.59 9.29 -13.01
CA HIS A 352 12.13 8.84 -14.32
C HIS A 352 11.75 10.04 -15.19
N THR A 353 12.53 10.30 -16.24
CA THR A 353 12.15 11.23 -17.29
C THR A 353 11.10 10.55 -18.16
N VAL A 354 9.87 11.02 -18.09
CA VAL A 354 8.77 10.54 -18.93
C VAL A 354 8.77 11.31 -20.24
N VAL A 355 8.91 10.62 -21.36
CA VAL A 355 8.80 11.21 -22.70
C VAL A 355 7.42 10.85 -23.27
N GLN A 356 6.57 11.83 -23.52
CA GLN A 356 5.29 11.62 -24.20
C GLN A 356 5.53 11.45 -25.69
N LEU A 357 5.17 10.27 -26.23
CA LEU A 357 5.12 10.03 -27.68
C LEU A 357 3.66 10.01 -28.13
N GLY A 358 3.40 10.63 -29.28
CA GLY A 358 2.07 10.61 -29.91
C GLY A 358 1.60 9.20 -30.31
N PRO A 359 0.35 9.01 -30.75
CA PRO A 359 -0.28 7.71 -30.90
C PRO A 359 0.36 6.88 -32.02
N ALA A 360 1.13 5.85 -31.66
CA ALA A 360 1.60 4.83 -32.56
C ALA A 360 0.84 3.50 -32.30
N ARG A 361 0.20 2.99 -33.33
CA ARG A 361 -0.42 1.66 -33.32
C ARG A 361 0.67 0.60 -33.24
N MET A 362 0.69 -0.21 -32.17
CA MET A 362 1.46 -1.44 -32.16
C MET A 362 0.76 -2.53 -31.36
N MET A 363 0.47 -3.65 -32.02
CA MET A 363 0.08 -4.89 -31.35
C MET A 363 1.32 -5.48 -30.68
N LEU A 364 1.33 -5.57 -29.36
CA LEU A 364 2.31 -6.33 -28.60
C LEU A 364 2.08 -7.83 -28.85
N ARG A 365 2.82 -8.43 -29.78
CA ARG A 365 3.06 -9.88 -29.80
C ARG A 365 4.30 -10.14 -28.96
N LEU A 366 4.12 -10.74 -27.80
CA LEU A 366 5.22 -11.28 -27.02
C LEU A 366 5.71 -12.59 -27.68
N PRO A 367 7.02 -12.85 -27.75
CA PRO A 367 7.53 -14.13 -28.24
C PRO A 367 7.10 -15.25 -27.29
N ARG A 368 6.73 -16.39 -27.91
CA ARG A 368 6.32 -17.64 -27.25
C ARG A 368 7.43 -18.24 -26.39
#